data_04f57db9db20565cbd902dea26cf5441
#
_entry.id   04f57db9db20565cbd902dea26cf5441
#
_cell.length_a   1.000
_cell.length_b   1.000
_cell.length_c   1.000
_cell.angle_alpha   90.00
_cell.angle_beta   90.00
_cell.angle_gamma   90.00
#
_symmetry.space_group_name_H-M   'P 1'
#
loop_
_entity.id
_entity.type
_entity.pdbx_description
1 polymer ?
#
loop_
_entity_poly.entity_id
_entity_poly.type
_entity_poly.pdbx_seq_one_letter_code
_entity_poly.pdbx_strand_id
1 'polypeptide(L)'
;QFRGQIEGAADDPRFWASGISVLAHPRNPHAPTAHMNTRMVVTTKGWFGGGGDLTPMLKDQRHANYPDTVDFHKAYQTACDAHDATYYPDFKEKCDSYFFLPHRNETRGTGGIFYDHLNTGDWDKDFAFTQDVGRAFLNVYPDIIARRKDTPYEDEEREAQLVQRGRYVEFNLLYDRGTTSGLKTGGNVNSILSSMPPAVRWP
;
A
#
# COMPACT_ATOMS: atom_id res chain seq x y z
N GLN A 1 7.29 2.23 -25.16
CA GLN A 1 6.62 0.94 -24.86
C GLN A 1 5.32 1.12 -24.05
N PHE A 2 5.11 2.25 -23.36
CA PHE A 2 3.97 2.49 -22.45
C PHE A 2 2.99 3.57 -22.93
N ARG A 3 3.19 4.17 -24.13
CA ARG A 3 2.33 5.24 -24.65
C ARG A 3 0.84 4.93 -24.65
N GLY A 4 0.47 3.65 -24.88
CA GLY A 4 -0.94 3.22 -24.87
C GLY A 4 -1.48 2.78 -23.51
N GLN A 5 -0.65 2.77 -22.45
CA GLN A 5 -1.04 2.31 -21.11
C GLN A 5 -1.22 3.44 -20.10
N ILE A 6 -0.71 4.64 -20.41
CA ILE A 6 -0.83 5.82 -19.56
C ILE A 6 -1.83 6.77 -20.21
N GLU A 7 -2.88 7.11 -19.50
CA GLU A 7 -3.91 8.00 -19.97
C GLU A 7 -3.32 9.36 -20.39
N GLY A 8 -3.68 9.86 -21.58
CA GLY A 8 -3.19 11.11 -22.14
C GLY A 8 -1.76 11.09 -22.70
N ALA A 9 -1.02 9.97 -22.62
CA ALA A 9 0.35 9.87 -23.16
C ALA A 9 0.42 9.38 -24.62
N ALA A 10 -0.69 9.00 -25.23
CA ALA A 10 -0.73 8.53 -26.61
C ALA A 10 -0.41 9.66 -27.60
N ASP A 11 -0.97 10.84 -27.40
CA ASP A 11 -0.83 12.00 -28.28
C ASP A 11 0.40 12.85 -27.92
N ASP A 12 0.69 13.00 -26.62
CA ASP A 12 1.87 13.69 -26.09
C ASP A 12 2.55 12.80 -25.04
N PRO A 13 3.78 12.29 -25.30
CA PRO A 13 4.45 11.38 -24.39
C PRO A 13 5.09 12.07 -23.18
N ARG A 14 5.01 13.39 -23.08
CA ARG A 14 5.50 14.11 -21.91
C ARG A 14 4.65 13.79 -20.70
N PHE A 15 5.29 13.53 -19.59
CA PHE A 15 4.60 13.35 -18.32
C PHE A 15 5.45 13.91 -17.18
N TRP A 16 4.77 14.24 -16.11
CA TRP A 16 5.36 14.56 -14.83
C TRP A 16 4.69 13.73 -13.74
N ALA A 17 5.45 13.23 -12.80
CA ALA A 17 4.92 12.51 -11.66
C ALA A 17 5.73 12.83 -10.42
N SER A 18 5.03 12.96 -9.29
CA SER A 18 5.63 13.11 -7.97
C SER A 18 4.81 12.36 -6.94
N GLY A 19 5.46 11.89 -5.89
CA GLY A 19 4.78 11.19 -4.81
C GLY A 19 5.73 10.75 -3.71
N ILE A 20 5.14 10.18 -2.67
CA ILE A 20 5.82 9.53 -1.56
C ILE A 20 5.35 8.09 -1.51
N SER A 21 6.29 7.17 -1.28
CA SER A 21 5.99 5.78 -0.94
C SER A 21 6.77 5.40 0.31
N VAL A 22 6.07 4.78 1.25
CA VAL A 22 6.65 4.29 2.51
C VAL A 22 6.33 2.81 2.64
N LEU A 23 7.36 2.01 2.88
CA LEU A 23 7.21 0.62 3.28
C LEU A 23 7.98 0.39 4.56
N ALA A 24 7.32 -0.16 5.55
CA ALA A 24 7.91 -0.49 6.84
C ALA A 24 7.84 -2.00 7.09
N HIS A 25 8.99 -2.61 7.34
CA HIS A 25 9.13 -4.04 7.68
C HIS A 25 9.70 -4.17 9.10
N PRO A 26 8.88 -4.05 10.15
CA PRO A 26 9.34 -4.08 11.53
C PRO A 26 10.01 -5.40 11.87
N ARG A 27 11.04 -5.35 12.73
CA ARG A 27 11.74 -6.55 13.18
C ARG A 27 10.84 -7.48 14.00
N ASN A 28 10.04 -6.90 14.89
CA ASN A 28 9.13 -7.66 15.76
C ASN A 28 7.99 -8.28 14.94
N PRO A 29 7.73 -9.61 15.06
CA PRO A 29 6.67 -10.28 14.32
C PRO A 29 5.25 -9.79 14.67
N HIS A 30 5.04 -9.27 15.88
CA HIS A 30 3.76 -8.69 16.31
C HIS A 30 3.48 -7.32 15.69
N ALA A 31 4.52 -6.61 15.23
CA ALA A 31 4.36 -5.32 14.58
C ALA A 31 4.09 -5.53 13.07
N PRO A 32 2.94 -5.09 12.56
CA PRO A 32 2.56 -5.34 11.17
C PRO A 32 3.45 -4.56 10.20
N THR A 33 3.71 -5.15 9.04
CA THR A 33 4.20 -4.40 7.87
C THR A 33 3.10 -3.45 7.41
N ALA A 34 3.49 -2.27 6.96
CA ALA A 34 2.57 -1.33 6.33
C ALA A 34 3.19 -0.70 5.09
N HIS A 35 2.33 -0.41 4.13
CA HIS A 35 2.62 0.36 2.95
C HIS A 35 1.70 1.57 2.88
N MET A 36 2.24 2.68 2.44
CA MET A 36 1.48 3.87 2.08
C MET A 36 2.11 4.51 0.85
N ASN A 37 1.30 4.98 -0.07
CA ASN A 37 1.77 5.88 -1.11
C ASN A 37 0.76 6.99 -1.38
N THR A 38 1.27 8.12 -1.85
CA THR A 38 0.51 9.18 -2.47
C THR A 38 1.26 9.65 -3.70
N ARG A 39 0.54 9.92 -4.78
CA ARG A 39 1.15 10.37 -6.03
C ARG A 39 0.23 11.31 -6.80
N MET A 40 0.84 12.16 -7.59
CA MET A 40 0.20 12.93 -8.66
C MET A 40 0.88 12.60 -9.99
N VAL A 41 0.10 12.39 -11.03
CA VAL A 41 0.57 12.16 -12.39
C VAL A 41 -0.07 13.19 -13.31
N VAL A 42 0.75 13.80 -14.17
CA VAL A 42 0.30 14.78 -15.17
C VAL A 42 0.83 14.36 -16.54
N THR A 43 -0.09 14.25 -17.48
CA THR A 43 0.15 14.06 -18.90
C THR A 43 -0.54 15.21 -19.65
N THR A 44 -1.29 14.97 -20.73
CA THR A 44 -2.32 15.90 -21.21
C THR A 44 -3.53 16.00 -20.27
N LYS A 45 -3.58 15.08 -19.31
CA LYS A 45 -4.52 15.04 -18.18
C LYS A 45 -3.75 15.08 -16.87
N GLY A 46 -4.45 15.12 -15.75
CA GLY A 46 -3.84 15.04 -14.42
C GLY A 46 -4.74 14.27 -13.47
N TRP A 47 -4.14 13.50 -12.56
CA TRP A 47 -4.91 12.77 -11.54
C TRP A 47 -4.04 12.45 -10.31
N PHE A 48 -4.72 12.16 -9.21
CA PHE A 48 -4.09 11.65 -8.01
C PHE A 48 -4.29 10.14 -7.88
N GLY A 49 -3.38 9.51 -7.16
CA GLY A 49 -3.49 8.12 -6.76
C GLY A 49 -2.79 7.89 -5.43
N GLY A 50 -3.12 6.82 -4.78
CA GLY A 50 -2.51 6.50 -3.49
C GLY A 50 -3.27 5.44 -2.73
N GLY A 51 -2.98 5.40 -1.44
CA GLY A 51 -3.58 4.49 -0.50
C GLY A 51 -2.62 4.04 0.57
N GLY A 52 -3.06 3.10 1.38
CA GLY A 52 -2.25 2.42 2.36
C GLY A 52 -2.88 1.11 2.75
N ASP A 53 -2.05 0.13 3.07
CA ASP A 53 -2.50 -1.19 3.49
C ASP A 53 -1.65 -1.74 4.62
N LEU A 54 -2.29 -2.55 5.47
CA LEU A 54 -1.69 -3.19 6.62
C LEU A 54 -1.50 -4.69 6.36
N THR A 55 -0.32 -5.20 6.68
CA THR A 55 0.02 -6.62 6.51
C THR A 55 0.55 -7.19 7.82
N PRO A 56 -0.33 -7.66 8.73
CA PRO A 56 0.10 -8.41 9.90
C PRO A 56 0.79 -9.71 9.50
N MET A 57 1.82 -10.10 10.25
CA MET A 57 2.67 -11.22 9.92
C MET A 57 2.24 -12.53 10.59
N LEU A 58 1.56 -12.45 11.74
CA LEU A 58 1.09 -13.62 12.48
C LEU A 58 -0.36 -13.95 12.10
N LYS A 59 -0.66 -15.25 12.00
CA LYS A 59 -1.95 -15.75 11.51
C LYS A 59 -3.14 -15.27 12.34
N ASP A 60 -2.99 -15.24 13.65
CA ASP A 60 -4.00 -14.81 14.61
C ASP A 60 -4.29 -13.31 14.58
N GLN A 61 -3.42 -12.53 13.92
CA GLN A 61 -3.59 -11.09 13.73
C GLN A 61 -4.19 -10.73 12.35
N ARG A 62 -4.31 -11.69 11.45
CA ARG A 62 -4.70 -11.48 10.05
C ARG A 62 -6.21 -11.58 9.84
N HIS A 63 -6.97 -10.79 10.60
CA HIS A 63 -8.43 -10.75 10.47
C HIS A 63 -8.97 -9.33 10.72
N ALA A 64 -10.18 -9.06 10.21
CA ALA A 64 -10.79 -7.74 10.23
C ALA A 64 -11.03 -7.15 11.62
N ASN A 65 -11.22 -8.01 12.64
CA ASN A 65 -11.51 -7.58 14.00
C ASN A 65 -10.26 -7.46 14.89
N TYR A 66 -9.06 -7.67 14.34
CA TYR A 66 -7.84 -7.46 15.11
C TYR A 66 -7.65 -5.97 15.41
N PRO A 67 -7.29 -5.57 16.63
CA PRO A 67 -7.27 -4.15 17.03
C PRO A 67 -6.48 -3.24 16.07
N ASP A 68 -5.29 -3.67 15.63
CA ASP A 68 -4.46 -2.88 14.72
C ASP A 68 -5.12 -2.69 13.35
N THR A 69 -5.82 -3.73 12.86
CA THR A 69 -6.62 -3.66 11.62
C THR A 69 -7.79 -2.70 11.76
N VAL A 70 -8.52 -2.79 12.88
CA VAL A 70 -9.65 -1.90 13.17
C VAL A 70 -9.20 -0.44 13.21
N ASP A 71 -8.13 -0.15 13.95
CA ASP A 71 -7.60 1.22 14.08
C ASP A 71 -7.14 1.76 12.71
N PHE A 72 -6.43 0.95 11.95
CA PHE A 72 -5.93 1.31 10.63
C PHE A 72 -7.07 1.65 9.65
N HIS A 73 -8.05 0.76 9.54
CA HIS A 73 -9.22 0.98 8.70
C HIS A 73 -10.04 2.19 9.13
N LYS A 74 -10.22 2.39 10.44
CA LYS A 74 -10.95 3.55 10.98
C LYS A 74 -10.27 4.87 10.63
N ALA A 75 -8.94 4.94 10.70
CA ALA A 75 -8.21 6.15 10.33
C ALA A 75 -8.41 6.51 8.85
N TYR A 76 -8.31 5.53 7.95
CA TYR A 76 -8.55 5.76 6.53
C TYR A 76 -10.01 6.03 6.19
N GLN A 77 -10.95 5.36 6.87
CA GLN A 77 -12.36 5.67 6.72
C GLN A 77 -12.66 7.11 7.12
N THR A 78 -12.13 7.57 8.25
CA THR A 78 -12.30 8.97 8.70
C THR A 78 -11.77 9.95 7.67
N ALA A 79 -10.59 9.68 7.09
CA ALA A 79 -10.03 10.53 6.04
C ALA A 79 -10.88 10.55 4.76
N CYS A 80 -11.42 9.41 4.35
CA CYS A 80 -12.31 9.30 3.20
C CYS A 80 -13.63 10.04 3.44
N ASP A 81 -14.30 9.77 4.57
CA ASP A 81 -15.62 10.31 4.91
C ASP A 81 -15.62 11.84 5.04
N ALA A 82 -14.46 12.45 5.36
CA ALA A 82 -14.30 13.90 5.38
C ALA A 82 -14.39 14.56 3.99
N HIS A 83 -14.23 13.79 2.92
CA HIS A 83 -14.28 14.28 1.53
C HIS A 83 -15.47 13.71 0.76
N ASP A 84 -15.70 12.39 0.80
CA ASP A 84 -16.82 11.72 0.17
C ASP A 84 -17.10 10.37 0.85
N ALA A 85 -18.34 10.15 1.27
CA ALA A 85 -18.75 8.92 1.97
C ALA A 85 -18.64 7.65 1.08
N THR A 86 -18.55 7.78 -0.23
CA THR A 86 -18.35 6.65 -1.15
C THR A 86 -16.89 6.23 -1.27
N TYR A 87 -15.95 7.09 -0.90
CA TYR A 87 -14.51 6.81 -1.10
C TYR A 87 -14.04 5.59 -0.32
N TYR A 88 -14.41 5.49 0.96
CA TYR A 88 -13.92 4.38 1.75
C TYR A 88 -14.39 3.01 1.25
N PRO A 89 -15.70 2.75 1.04
CA PRO A 89 -16.13 1.46 0.51
C PRO A 89 -15.52 1.14 -0.86
N ASP A 90 -15.49 2.11 -1.77
CA ASP A 90 -14.95 1.92 -3.12
C ASP A 90 -13.45 1.64 -3.11
N PHE A 91 -12.69 2.41 -2.34
CA PHE A 91 -11.24 2.28 -2.29
C PHE A 91 -10.77 1.08 -1.48
N LYS A 92 -11.58 0.66 -0.50
CA LYS A 92 -11.35 -0.60 0.22
C LYS A 92 -11.52 -1.81 -0.70
N GLU A 93 -12.60 -1.86 -1.48
CA GLU A 93 -12.82 -2.94 -2.45
C GLU A 93 -11.69 -3.01 -3.48
N LYS A 94 -11.26 -1.87 -3.99
CA LYS A 94 -10.11 -1.78 -4.91
C LYS A 94 -8.82 -2.26 -4.26
N CYS A 95 -8.60 -1.94 -2.98
CA CYS A 95 -7.44 -2.41 -2.21
C CYS A 95 -7.45 -3.93 -2.06
N ASP A 96 -8.56 -4.51 -1.62
CA ASP A 96 -8.71 -5.94 -1.40
C ASP A 96 -8.49 -6.72 -2.72
N SER A 97 -9.03 -6.21 -3.82
CA SER A 97 -8.85 -6.80 -5.15
C SER A 97 -7.41 -6.68 -5.66
N TYR A 98 -6.77 -5.52 -5.46
CA TYR A 98 -5.42 -5.26 -5.95
C TYR A 98 -4.37 -6.13 -5.24
N PHE A 99 -4.46 -6.26 -3.91
CA PHE A 99 -3.49 -6.99 -3.10
C PHE A 99 -3.80 -8.48 -2.93
N PHE A 100 -4.63 -9.04 -3.77
CA PHE A 100 -4.92 -10.46 -3.80
C PHE A 100 -3.81 -11.24 -4.51
N LEU A 101 -3.41 -12.40 -3.95
CA LEU A 101 -2.45 -13.35 -4.54
C LEU A 101 -3.21 -14.54 -5.16
N PRO A 102 -3.47 -14.54 -6.48
CA PRO A 102 -4.28 -15.59 -7.10
C PRO A 102 -3.70 -17.00 -6.93
N HIS A 103 -2.37 -17.14 -7.03
CA HIS A 103 -1.68 -18.43 -6.90
C HIS A 103 -1.66 -18.99 -5.48
N ARG A 104 -2.01 -18.17 -4.48
CA ARG A 104 -2.16 -18.57 -3.06
C ARG A 104 -3.62 -18.58 -2.61
N ASN A 105 -4.53 -18.00 -3.39
CA ASN A 105 -5.92 -17.77 -3.02
C ASN A 105 -6.07 -17.04 -1.67
N GLU A 106 -5.23 -16.03 -1.45
CA GLU A 106 -5.23 -15.22 -0.22
C GLU A 106 -4.92 -13.75 -0.52
N THR A 107 -5.29 -12.85 0.39
CA THR A 107 -4.89 -11.44 0.34
C THR A 107 -3.52 -11.26 0.96
N ARG A 108 -2.74 -10.29 0.48
CA ARG A 108 -1.42 -9.95 1.04
C ARG A 108 -1.48 -9.58 2.51
N GLY A 109 -2.49 -8.80 2.91
CA GLY A 109 -2.68 -8.33 4.27
C GLY A 109 -4.16 -8.23 4.66
N THR A 110 -4.46 -7.38 5.63
CA THR A 110 -5.82 -7.08 6.08
C THR A 110 -6.44 -5.90 5.33
N GLY A 111 -5.75 -5.37 4.34
CA GLY A 111 -6.24 -4.31 3.46
C GLY A 111 -6.02 -2.91 4.01
N GLY A 112 -6.82 -2.01 3.52
CA GLY A 112 -6.80 -0.58 3.75
C GLY A 112 -7.57 0.10 2.63
N ILE A 113 -6.97 1.09 1.95
CA ILE A 113 -7.55 1.73 0.77
C ILE A 113 -6.56 1.78 -0.39
N PHE A 114 -7.09 1.76 -1.62
CA PHE A 114 -6.33 2.00 -2.84
C PHE A 114 -7.18 2.79 -3.84
N TYR A 115 -6.63 3.91 -4.32
CA TYR A 115 -7.26 4.70 -5.37
C TYR A 115 -6.26 5.08 -6.47
N ASP A 116 -6.77 5.21 -7.66
CA ASP A 116 -6.02 5.61 -8.85
C ASP A 116 -6.92 6.41 -9.78
N HIS A 117 -6.33 7.26 -10.61
CA HIS A 117 -7.06 8.14 -11.53
C HIS A 117 -8.12 9.02 -10.85
N LEU A 118 -7.86 9.47 -9.60
CA LEU A 118 -8.73 10.43 -8.93
C LEU A 118 -8.59 11.79 -9.59
N ASN A 119 -9.67 12.24 -10.22
CA ASN A 119 -9.83 13.55 -10.79
C ASN A 119 -11.32 13.93 -10.79
N THR A 120 -11.73 14.70 -9.79
CA THR A 120 -13.12 15.18 -9.65
C THR A 120 -13.38 16.45 -10.46
N GLY A 121 -12.35 17.00 -11.13
CA GLY A 121 -12.39 18.32 -11.77
C GLY A 121 -12.01 19.46 -10.83
N ASP A 122 -11.82 19.19 -9.54
CA ASP A 122 -11.35 20.12 -8.52
C ASP A 122 -10.00 19.66 -7.96
N TRP A 123 -8.94 20.25 -8.49
CA TRP A 123 -7.58 19.86 -8.12
C TRP A 123 -7.27 20.05 -6.63
N ASP A 124 -7.75 21.16 -6.05
CA ASP A 124 -7.49 21.49 -4.64
C ASP A 124 -8.20 20.51 -3.71
N LYS A 125 -9.41 20.09 -4.06
CA LYS A 125 -10.16 19.06 -3.33
C LYS A 125 -9.46 17.70 -3.40
N ASP A 126 -9.04 17.28 -4.59
CA ASP A 126 -8.36 16.00 -4.79
C ASP A 126 -6.98 15.97 -4.10
N PHE A 127 -6.28 17.11 -4.10
CA PHE A 127 -5.01 17.26 -3.38
C PHE A 127 -5.21 17.22 -1.86
N ALA A 128 -6.23 17.92 -1.34
CA ALA A 128 -6.55 17.87 0.10
C ALA A 128 -6.87 16.45 0.57
N PHE A 129 -7.67 15.70 -0.20
CA PHE A 129 -7.91 14.28 0.09
C PHE A 129 -6.61 13.47 0.10
N THR A 130 -5.75 13.64 -0.90
CA THR A 130 -4.48 12.94 -1.00
C THR A 130 -3.55 13.26 0.18
N GLN A 131 -3.55 14.50 0.67
CA GLN A 131 -2.83 14.88 1.89
C GLN A 131 -3.40 14.18 3.13
N ASP A 132 -4.73 14.09 3.25
CA ASP A 132 -5.37 13.47 4.40
C ASP A 132 -5.16 11.95 4.43
N VAL A 133 -5.03 11.29 3.28
CA VAL A 133 -4.57 9.89 3.18
C VAL A 133 -3.17 9.74 3.80
N GLY A 134 -2.24 10.63 3.48
CA GLY A 134 -0.90 10.62 4.08
C GLY A 134 -0.92 10.89 5.59
N ARG A 135 -1.76 11.84 6.03
CA ARG A 135 -1.92 12.16 7.47
C ARG A 135 -2.56 11.02 8.26
N ALA A 136 -3.54 10.31 7.68
CA ALA A 136 -4.14 9.13 8.30
C ALA A 136 -3.09 8.08 8.64
N PHE A 137 -2.18 7.78 7.69
CA PHE A 137 -1.05 6.89 7.94
C PHE A 137 -0.13 7.39 9.04
N LEU A 138 0.27 8.65 8.95
CA LEU A 138 1.19 9.28 9.92
C LEU A 138 0.63 9.26 11.34
N ASN A 139 -0.67 9.34 11.50
CA ASN A 139 -1.32 9.35 12.81
C ASN A 139 -1.54 7.94 13.37
N VAL A 140 -1.89 6.94 12.54
CA VAL A 140 -2.28 5.62 13.06
C VAL A 140 -1.11 4.63 13.15
N TYR A 141 -0.22 4.61 12.15
CA TYR A 141 0.81 3.58 12.09
C TYR A 141 1.87 3.70 13.19
N PRO A 142 2.36 4.90 13.58
CA PRO A 142 3.27 5.03 14.72
C PRO A 142 2.68 4.52 16.03
N ASP A 143 1.38 4.71 16.27
CA ASP A 143 0.71 4.21 17.47
C ASP A 143 0.64 2.68 17.48
N ILE A 144 0.35 2.06 16.33
CA ILE A 144 0.42 0.60 16.16
C ILE A 144 1.83 0.09 16.46
N ILE A 145 2.86 0.71 15.89
CA ILE A 145 4.25 0.34 16.14
C ILE A 145 4.62 0.50 17.62
N ALA A 146 4.28 1.63 18.23
CA ALA A 146 4.56 1.87 19.65
C ALA A 146 3.97 0.79 20.56
N ARG A 147 2.77 0.32 20.24
CA ARG A 147 2.06 -0.75 20.95
C ARG A 147 2.69 -2.13 20.77
N ARG A 148 3.35 -2.40 19.62
CA ARG A 148 3.79 -3.74 19.21
C ARG A 148 5.30 -3.98 19.24
N LYS A 149 6.11 -2.94 19.10
CA LYS A 149 7.56 -3.04 18.87
C LYS A 149 8.34 -3.77 19.96
N ASP A 150 7.86 -3.75 21.20
CA ASP A 150 8.50 -4.35 22.35
C ASP A 150 7.76 -5.62 22.87
N THR A 151 6.78 -6.14 22.13
CA THR A 151 6.09 -7.37 22.48
C THR A 151 7.08 -8.54 22.47
N PRO A 152 7.22 -9.32 23.55
CA PRO A 152 8.02 -10.54 23.53
C PRO A 152 7.53 -11.52 22.45
N TYR A 153 8.45 -12.25 21.83
CA TYR A 153 8.11 -13.22 20.81
C TYR A 153 9.09 -14.41 20.80
N GLU A 154 8.61 -15.55 20.33
CA GLU A 154 9.38 -16.78 20.23
C GLU A 154 9.95 -16.99 18.81
N ASP A 155 10.87 -17.94 18.65
CA ASP A 155 11.51 -18.23 17.37
C ASP A 155 10.48 -18.70 16.30
N GLU A 156 9.44 -19.41 16.70
CA GLU A 156 8.35 -19.85 15.83
C GLU A 156 7.57 -18.68 15.23
N GLU A 157 7.33 -17.62 15.99
CA GLU A 157 6.67 -16.42 15.52
C GLU A 157 7.57 -15.64 14.54
N ARG A 158 8.87 -15.63 14.81
CA ARG A 158 9.85 -15.07 13.86
C ARG A 158 9.87 -15.85 12.56
N GLU A 159 9.84 -17.17 12.60
CA GLU A 159 9.76 -18.02 11.41
C GLU A 159 8.45 -17.74 10.63
N ALA A 160 7.32 -17.66 11.31
CA ALA A 160 6.04 -17.33 10.69
C ALA A 160 6.09 -15.96 9.99
N GLN A 161 6.73 -14.97 10.59
CA GLN A 161 6.96 -13.65 9.97
C GLN A 161 7.79 -13.78 8.69
N LEU A 162 8.87 -14.55 8.69
CA LEU A 162 9.74 -14.73 7.52
C LEU A 162 8.98 -15.41 6.36
N VAL A 163 8.15 -16.40 6.66
CA VAL A 163 7.28 -17.06 5.67
C VAL A 163 6.25 -16.07 5.10
N GLN A 164 5.59 -15.29 5.97
CA GLN A 164 4.61 -14.29 5.53
C GLN A 164 5.25 -13.17 4.70
N ARG A 165 6.49 -12.77 5.02
CA ARG A 165 7.27 -11.86 4.19
C ARG A 165 7.55 -12.44 2.80
N GLY A 166 7.68 -13.77 2.66
CA GLY A 166 7.74 -14.44 1.37
C GLY A 166 6.51 -14.16 0.52
N ARG A 167 5.28 -14.18 1.11
CA ARG A 167 4.03 -13.81 0.41
C ARG A 167 4.04 -12.35 -0.05
N TYR A 168 4.57 -11.46 0.79
CA TYR A 168 4.74 -10.07 0.43
C TYR A 168 5.65 -9.89 -0.79
N VAL A 169 6.79 -10.58 -0.83
CA VAL A 169 7.72 -10.57 -1.97
C VAL A 169 7.08 -11.15 -3.23
N GLU A 170 6.35 -12.27 -3.11
CA GLU A 170 5.61 -12.86 -4.23
C GLU A 170 4.66 -11.84 -4.87
N PHE A 171 3.87 -11.13 -4.05
CA PHE A 171 2.98 -10.10 -4.58
C PHE A 171 3.78 -9.01 -5.33
N ASN A 172 4.79 -8.45 -4.69
CA ASN A 172 5.51 -7.31 -5.26
C ASN A 172 6.24 -7.68 -6.57
N LEU A 173 6.82 -8.88 -6.66
CA LEU A 173 7.53 -9.31 -7.87
C LEU A 173 6.61 -9.78 -8.99
N LEU A 174 5.47 -10.41 -8.66
CA LEU A 174 4.60 -11.02 -9.66
C LEU A 174 3.45 -10.10 -10.11
N TYR A 175 2.91 -9.28 -9.20
CA TYR A 175 1.64 -8.59 -9.43
C TYR A 175 1.71 -7.07 -9.23
N ASP A 176 2.67 -6.54 -8.46
CA ASP A 176 2.73 -5.10 -8.23
C ASP A 176 3.11 -4.35 -9.51
N ARG A 177 2.18 -3.49 -9.97
CA ARG A 177 2.36 -2.71 -11.20
C ARG A 177 3.52 -1.73 -11.09
N GLY A 178 3.73 -1.14 -9.92
CA GLY A 178 4.83 -0.22 -9.67
C GLY A 178 6.19 -0.89 -9.82
N THR A 179 6.39 -2.04 -9.17
CA THR A 179 7.62 -2.83 -9.24
C THR A 179 7.88 -3.31 -10.68
N THR A 180 6.89 -3.95 -11.30
CA THR A 180 7.05 -4.52 -12.65
C THR A 180 7.27 -3.44 -13.71
N SER A 181 6.58 -2.31 -13.63
CA SER A 181 6.79 -1.18 -14.55
C SER A 181 8.14 -0.53 -14.33
N GLY A 182 8.54 -0.28 -13.08
CA GLY A 182 9.84 0.30 -12.76
C GLY A 182 11.01 -0.52 -13.31
N LEU A 183 10.98 -1.84 -13.11
CA LEU A 183 12.01 -2.75 -13.63
C LEU A 183 12.02 -2.79 -15.17
N LYS A 184 10.86 -2.80 -15.82
CA LYS A 184 10.75 -2.83 -17.29
C LYS A 184 11.15 -1.52 -17.97
N THR A 185 11.05 -0.40 -17.29
CA THR A 185 11.42 0.92 -17.83
C THR A 185 12.86 1.31 -17.57
N GLY A 186 13.66 0.43 -16.97
CA GLY A 186 15.07 0.70 -16.68
C GLY A 186 15.29 1.63 -15.48
N GLY A 187 14.35 1.70 -14.56
CA GLY A 187 14.49 2.42 -13.31
C GLY A 187 15.62 1.85 -12.44
N ASN A 188 16.05 2.61 -11.44
CA ASN A 188 17.09 2.14 -10.51
C ASN A 188 16.61 0.92 -9.72
N VAL A 189 17.21 -0.25 -10.02
CA VAL A 189 16.81 -1.54 -9.43
C VAL A 189 16.89 -1.52 -7.91
N ASN A 190 17.96 -0.94 -7.34
CA ASN A 190 18.12 -0.89 -5.89
C ASN A 190 17.04 -0.04 -5.22
N SER A 191 16.63 1.07 -5.84
CA SER A 191 15.52 1.89 -5.34
C SER A 191 14.18 1.18 -5.45
N ILE A 192 13.93 0.46 -6.54
CA ILE A 192 12.68 -0.27 -6.75
C ILE A 192 12.58 -1.44 -5.76
N LEU A 193 13.64 -2.21 -5.60
CA LEU A 193 13.67 -3.38 -4.72
C LEU A 193 13.89 -3.03 -3.24
N SER A 194 14.13 -1.75 -2.89
CA SER A 194 14.19 -1.30 -1.49
C SER A 194 12.86 -1.50 -0.73
N SER A 195 11.77 -1.71 -1.46
CA SER A 195 10.46 -2.06 -0.89
C SER A 195 10.38 -3.48 -0.32
N MET A 196 11.35 -4.33 -0.61
CA MET A 196 11.34 -5.73 -0.16
C MET A 196 11.79 -5.85 1.30
N PRO A 197 11.25 -6.81 2.06
CA PRO A 197 11.74 -7.12 3.40
C PRO A 197 13.18 -7.64 3.35
N PRO A 198 14.00 -7.36 4.38
CA PRO A 198 15.43 -7.70 4.37
C PRO A 198 15.72 -9.20 4.45
N ALA A 199 14.75 -9.99 4.93
CA ALA A 199 14.85 -11.45 5.02
C ALA A 199 13.48 -12.06 4.85
N VAL A 200 13.43 -13.20 4.16
CA VAL A 200 12.22 -13.98 3.87
C VAL A 200 12.52 -15.46 3.93
N ARG A 201 11.48 -16.28 3.99
CA ARG A 201 11.59 -17.74 3.89
C ARG A 201 10.46 -18.33 3.06
N TRP A 202 10.78 -19.36 2.28
CA TRP A 202 9.82 -20.24 1.67
C TRP A 202 10.06 -21.65 2.25
N PRO A 203 9.03 -22.28 2.86
CA PRO A 203 9.13 -23.66 3.37
C PRO A 203 9.20 -24.66 2.24
#